data_6cc2422fdfa323039dfcf0f4786f4847
#
_entry.id   6cc2422fdfa323039dfcf0f4786f4847
#
_cell.length_a   1.000
_cell.length_b   1.000
_cell.length_c   1.000
_cell.angle_alpha   90.00
_cell.angle_beta   90.00
_cell.angle_gamma   90.00
#
_symmetry.space_group_name_H-M   'P 1'
#
loop_
_entity.id
_entity.type
_entity.pdbx_description
1 polymer ?
#
loop_
_entity_poly.entity_id
_entity_poly.type
_entity_poly.pdbx_seq_one_letter_code
_entity_poly.pdbx_strand_id
1 'polypeptide(L)'
;MCDVPQLSELNLEGIDTVAIDLETYDPNLKTKGLGAVRKDGFVTGIAIATKNQTFYFPIAHHMTENLNTKETWAYLNEKIFQNKNIRKVFHNAMYDVCWIRSATGDMPQGELLDTMIAASVIDETRMRYSLDSISKD
;
A
#
# COMPACT_ATOMS: atom_id res chain seq x y z
N MET A 1 12.89 16.44 -13.36
CA MET A 1 11.58 15.78 -13.34
C MET A 1 11.80 14.27 -13.36
N CYS A 2 11.30 13.58 -12.35
CA CYS A 2 11.41 12.12 -12.30
C CYS A 2 10.39 11.50 -13.25
N ASP A 3 10.83 10.54 -14.04
CA ASP A 3 9.91 9.79 -14.88
C ASP A 3 8.98 8.93 -14.05
N VAL A 4 7.71 8.85 -14.45
CA VAL A 4 6.74 7.96 -13.82
C VAL A 4 7.07 6.52 -14.25
N PRO A 5 7.28 5.59 -13.31
CA PRO A 5 7.57 4.21 -13.68
C PRO A 5 6.38 3.57 -14.36
N GLN A 6 6.65 2.62 -15.26
CA GLN A 6 5.62 1.84 -15.90
C GLN A 6 5.40 0.53 -15.15
N LEU A 7 4.17 0.03 -15.15
CA LEU A 7 3.85 -1.24 -14.50
C LEU A 7 4.69 -2.41 -15.01
N SER A 8 5.03 -2.39 -16.29
CA SER A 8 5.85 -3.43 -16.92
C SER A 8 7.28 -3.50 -16.40
N GLU A 9 7.76 -2.45 -15.71
CA GLU A 9 9.10 -2.44 -15.11
C GLU A 9 9.16 -3.27 -13.82
N LEU A 10 8.01 -3.57 -13.21
CA LEU A 10 7.92 -4.38 -12.01
C LEU A 10 8.19 -5.85 -12.37
N ASN A 11 9.28 -6.40 -11.80
CA ASN A 11 9.68 -7.79 -12.02
C ASN A 11 9.45 -8.59 -10.74
N LEU A 12 8.49 -9.52 -10.81
CA LEU A 12 8.12 -10.36 -9.67
C LEU A 12 8.72 -11.76 -9.74
N GLU A 13 9.59 -12.05 -10.71
CA GLU A 13 10.24 -13.34 -10.83
C GLU A 13 11.10 -13.62 -9.58
N GLY A 14 10.84 -14.75 -8.94
CA GLY A 14 11.55 -15.13 -7.72
C GLY A 14 11.20 -14.30 -6.49
N ILE A 15 10.17 -13.47 -6.56
CA ILE A 15 9.74 -12.62 -5.44
C ILE A 15 8.65 -13.33 -4.65
N ASP A 16 8.87 -13.50 -3.35
CA ASP A 16 7.91 -14.11 -2.42
C ASP A 16 7.33 -13.11 -1.42
N THR A 17 7.88 -11.91 -1.35
CA THR A 17 7.46 -10.88 -0.39
C THR A 17 7.49 -9.50 -1.04
N VAL A 18 6.42 -8.75 -0.86
CA VAL A 18 6.27 -7.39 -1.38
C VAL A 18 5.79 -6.50 -0.24
N ALA A 19 6.49 -5.39 -0.02
CA ALA A 19 6.05 -4.35 0.90
C ALA A 19 5.20 -3.34 0.14
N ILE A 20 4.10 -2.93 0.73
CA ILE A 20 3.11 -2.05 0.10
C ILE A 20 2.77 -0.92 1.05
N ASP A 21 2.77 0.31 0.53
CA ASP A 21 2.36 1.48 1.27
C ASP A 21 1.54 2.37 0.35
N LEU A 22 0.37 2.80 0.80
CA LEU A 22 -0.51 3.67 0.04
C LEU A 22 -0.40 5.10 0.53
N GLU A 23 -0.36 6.04 -0.40
CA GLU A 23 -0.60 7.45 -0.10
C GLU A 23 -2.03 7.78 -0.47
N THR A 24 -2.73 8.47 0.44
CA THR A 24 -4.15 8.71 0.32
C THR A 24 -4.50 10.17 0.60
N TYR A 25 -5.60 10.60 0.00
CA TYR A 25 -6.29 11.80 0.40
C TYR A 25 -7.53 11.38 1.19
N ASP A 26 -7.48 11.53 2.50
CA ASP A 26 -8.55 11.12 3.41
C ASP A 26 -8.82 12.24 4.43
N PRO A 27 -9.44 13.35 3.98
CA PRO A 27 -9.49 14.58 4.75
C PRO A 27 -10.34 14.49 6.02
N ASN A 28 -11.26 13.54 6.11
CA ASN A 28 -12.16 13.39 7.24
C ASN A 28 -11.83 12.20 8.14
N LEU A 29 -10.62 11.61 7.98
CA LEU A 29 -10.21 10.43 8.73
C LEU A 29 -10.35 10.60 10.23
N LYS A 30 -9.87 11.72 10.78
CA LYS A 30 -9.86 11.97 12.22
C LYS A 30 -11.24 12.26 12.80
N THR A 31 -12.16 12.76 11.99
CA THR A 31 -13.49 13.18 12.46
C THR A 31 -14.59 12.18 12.14
N LYS A 32 -14.46 11.45 11.04
CA LYS A 32 -15.51 10.57 10.53
C LYS A 32 -15.06 9.12 10.31
N GLY A 33 -13.78 8.81 10.58
CA GLY A 33 -13.22 7.48 10.37
C GLY A 33 -12.77 7.24 8.92
N LEU A 34 -12.51 5.99 8.59
CA LEU A 34 -11.90 5.58 7.33
C LEU A 34 -12.70 6.03 6.10
N GLY A 35 -12.08 6.84 5.25
CA GLY A 35 -12.68 7.29 4.00
C GLY A 35 -12.97 6.15 3.03
N ALA A 36 -12.15 5.11 3.02
CA ALA A 36 -12.37 3.93 2.17
C ALA A 36 -13.74 3.28 2.42
N VAL A 37 -14.16 3.21 3.68
CA VAL A 37 -15.44 2.62 4.07
C VAL A 37 -16.61 3.53 3.69
N ARG A 38 -16.42 4.84 3.86
CA ARG A 38 -17.45 5.85 3.57
C ARG A 38 -17.46 6.29 2.10
N LYS A 39 -16.53 5.79 1.30
CA LYS A 39 -16.30 6.23 -0.09
C LYS A 39 -16.00 7.71 -0.18
N ASP A 40 -15.17 8.18 0.74
CA ASP A 40 -14.73 9.57 0.86
C ASP A 40 -13.22 9.60 0.73
N GLY A 41 -12.69 10.49 -0.14
CA GLY A 41 -11.27 10.53 -0.44
C GLY A 41 -10.86 9.52 -1.52
N PHE A 42 -9.56 9.35 -1.68
CA PHE A 42 -9.01 8.46 -2.71
C PHE A 42 -7.54 8.16 -2.45
N VAL A 43 -7.02 7.12 -3.12
CA VAL A 43 -5.59 6.79 -3.11
C VAL A 43 -4.89 7.66 -4.16
N THR A 44 -3.83 8.35 -3.75
CA THR A 44 -3.03 9.21 -4.65
C THR A 44 -1.88 8.45 -5.28
N GLY A 45 -1.33 7.47 -4.60
CA GLY A 45 -0.24 6.68 -5.12
C GLY A 45 0.00 5.40 -4.33
N ILE A 46 0.75 4.49 -4.93
CA ILE A 46 1.03 3.17 -4.39
C ILE A 46 2.54 2.96 -4.41
N ALA A 47 3.15 2.77 -3.24
CA ALA A 47 4.54 2.38 -3.12
C ALA A 47 4.65 0.87 -3.04
N ILE A 48 5.53 0.29 -3.84
CA ILE A 48 5.80 -1.14 -3.90
C ILE A 48 7.31 -1.35 -3.75
N ALA A 49 7.71 -2.22 -2.83
CA ALA A 49 9.10 -2.57 -2.66
C ALA A 49 9.26 -4.09 -2.63
N THR A 50 10.24 -4.57 -3.38
CA THR A 50 10.69 -5.96 -3.35
C THR A 50 12.16 -5.97 -2.90
N LYS A 51 12.75 -7.15 -2.75
CA LYS A 51 14.17 -7.26 -2.42
C LYS A 51 15.10 -6.66 -3.48
N ASN A 52 14.60 -6.47 -4.72
CA ASN A 52 15.40 -6.00 -5.85
C ASN A 52 14.99 -4.62 -6.38
N GLN A 53 13.77 -4.17 -6.11
CA GLN A 53 13.21 -2.98 -6.74
C GLN A 53 12.37 -2.19 -5.76
N THR A 54 12.28 -0.88 -6.00
CA THR A 54 11.36 0.01 -5.27
C THR A 54 10.69 0.92 -6.30
N PHE A 55 9.36 0.99 -6.24
CA PHE A 55 8.56 1.82 -7.13
C PHE A 55 7.55 2.66 -6.35
N TYR A 56 7.23 3.80 -6.91
CA TYR A 56 6.07 4.59 -6.53
C TYR A 56 5.23 4.83 -7.78
N PHE A 57 4.00 4.34 -7.76
CA PHE A 57 3.06 4.47 -8.88
C PHE A 57 2.04 5.56 -8.56
N PRO A 58 2.19 6.79 -9.07
CA PRO A 58 1.18 7.83 -8.88
C PRO A 58 -0.05 7.52 -9.74
N ILE A 59 -1.23 7.63 -9.16
CA ILE A 59 -2.50 7.38 -9.87
C ILE A 59 -3.48 8.54 -9.76
N ALA A 60 -3.30 9.43 -8.79
CA ALA A 60 -4.15 10.60 -8.60
C ALA A 60 -3.40 11.76 -7.95
N HIS A 61 -2.12 11.91 -8.22
CA HIS A 61 -1.32 13.04 -7.78
C HIS A 61 -1.64 14.28 -8.61
N HIS A 62 -1.73 15.43 -7.94
CA HIS A 62 -2.04 16.70 -8.60
C HIS A 62 -0.81 17.39 -9.20
N MET A 63 0.41 16.97 -8.84
CA MET A 63 1.66 17.63 -9.21
C MET A 63 2.51 16.85 -10.22
N THR A 64 2.03 15.72 -10.69
CA THR A 64 2.79 14.85 -11.59
C THR A 64 1.86 14.13 -12.56
N GLU A 65 2.46 13.53 -13.60
CA GLU A 65 1.73 12.61 -14.45
C GLU A 65 1.33 11.38 -13.66
N ASN A 66 0.17 10.85 -13.98
CA ASN A 66 -0.37 9.67 -13.32
C ASN A 66 -0.52 8.51 -14.29
N LEU A 67 -0.37 7.29 -13.76
CA LEU A 67 -0.77 6.09 -14.48
C LEU A 67 -2.30 6.02 -14.53
N ASN A 68 -2.83 5.20 -15.46
CA ASN A 68 -4.27 4.96 -15.50
C ASN A 68 -4.70 4.22 -14.23
N THR A 69 -5.64 4.79 -13.50
CA THR A 69 -6.07 4.28 -12.20
C THR A 69 -6.60 2.86 -12.30
N LYS A 70 -7.51 2.60 -13.24
CA LYS A 70 -8.13 1.28 -13.40
C LYS A 70 -7.12 0.21 -13.81
N GLU A 71 -6.25 0.54 -14.77
CA GLU A 71 -5.22 -0.39 -15.24
C GLU A 71 -4.23 -0.72 -14.14
N THR A 72 -3.82 0.28 -13.36
CA THR A 72 -2.89 0.10 -12.25
C THR A 72 -3.47 -0.83 -11.19
N TRP A 73 -4.69 -0.57 -10.75
CA TRP A 73 -5.34 -1.43 -9.76
C TRP A 73 -5.54 -2.85 -10.29
N ALA A 74 -5.99 -3.00 -11.54
CA ALA A 74 -6.20 -4.32 -12.14
C ALA A 74 -4.89 -5.10 -12.22
N TYR A 75 -3.82 -4.46 -12.65
CA TYR A 75 -2.50 -5.08 -12.77
C TYR A 75 -1.96 -5.53 -11.41
N LEU A 76 -1.98 -4.65 -10.42
CA LEU A 76 -1.48 -4.96 -9.09
C LEU A 76 -2.35 -6.00 -8.39
N ASN A 77 -3.65 -5.97 -8.62
CA ASN A 77 -4.56 -6.98 -8.05
C ASN A 77 -4.25 -8.36 -8.61
N GLU A 78 -4.12 -8.48 -9.92
CA GLU A 78 -3.79 -9.75 -10.57
C GLU A 78 -2.41 -10.27 -10.18
N LYS A 79 -1.39 -9.41 -10.21
CA LYS A 79 0.00 -9.83 -10.05
C LYS A 79 0.44 -9.97 -8.59
N ILE A 80 -0.10 -9.16 -7.70
CA ILE A 80 0.35 -9.11 -6.30
C ILE A 80 -0.77 -9.48 -5.34
N PHE A 81 -1.85 -8.71 -5.31
CA PHE A 81 -2.82 -8.83 -4.22
C PHE A 81 -3.55 -10.17 -4.21
N GLN A 82 -3.88 -10.72 -5.36
CA GLN A 82 -4.54 -12.03 -5.48
C GLN A 82 -3.57 -13.20 -5.57
N ASN A 83 -2.28 -12.93 -5.64
CA ASN A 83 -1.26 -13.99 -5.69
C ASN A 83 -0.99 -14.53 -4.29
N LYS A 84 -1.49 -15.73 -4.00
CA LYS A 84 -1.37 -16.36 -2.68
C LYS A 84 0.07 -16.72 -2.31
N ASN A 85 0.96 -16.79 -3.30
CA ASN A 85 2.36 -17.14 -3.08
C ASN A 85 3.23 -15.94 -2.72
N ILE A 86 2.68 -14.73 -2.79
CA ILE A 86 3.38 -13.50 -2.41
C ILE A 86 2.84 -13.04 -1.06
N ARG A 87 3.76 -12.91 -0.09
CA ARG A 87 3.47 -12.29 1.21
C ARG A 87 3.40 -10.78 1.03
N LYS A 88 2.36 -10.15 1.59
CA LYS A 88 2.18 -8.71 1.55
C LYS A 88 2.50 -8.13 2.91
N VAL A 89 3.40 -7.15 2.94
CA VAL A 89 3.83 -6.48 4.17
C VAL A 89 3.31 -5.05 4.15
N PHE A 90 2.60 -4.67 5.20
CA PHE A 90 2.03 -3.33 5.37
C PHE A 90 2.47 -2.74 6.70
N HIS A 91 2.36 -1.43 6.82
CA HIS A 91 2.40 -0.73 8.11
C HIS A 91 1.01 -0.15 8.37
N ASN A 92 0.30 -0.67 9.37
CA ASN A 92 -1.13 -0.44 9.58
C ASN A 92 -1.97 -1.05 8.45
N ALA A 93 -1.91 -2.38 8.35
CA ALA A 93 -2.51 -3.13 7.25
C ALA A 93 -4.02 -2.89 7.08
N MET A 94 -4.75 -2.72 8.19
CA MET A 94 -6.19 -2.50 8.12
C MET A 94 -6.54 -1.29 7.26
N TYR A 95 -5.79 -0.20 7.41
CA TYR A 95 -6.02 1.03 6.66
C TYR A 95 -5.82 0.79 5.16
N ASP A 96 -4.66 0.24 4.78
CA ASP A 96 -4.32 0.01 3.37
C ASP A 96 -5.21 -1.05 2.72
N VAL A 97 -5.52 -2.12 3.44
CA VAL A 97 -6.39 -3.19 2.93
C VAL A 97 -7.81 -2.68 2.63
N CYS A 98 -8.33 -1.78 3.47
CA CYS A 98 -9.63 -1.17 3.21
C CYS A 98 -9.64 -0.38 1.91
N TRP A 99 -8.58 0.39 1.63
CA TRP A 99 -8.47 1.13 0.38
C TRP A 99 -8.29 0.20 -0.83
N ILE A 100 -7.49 -0.86 -0.70
CA ILE A 100 -7.32 -1.87 -1.76
C ILE A 100 -8.66 -2.51 -2.10
N ARG A 101 -9.41 -2.93 -1.08
CA ARG A 101 -10.73 -3.53 -1.28
C ARG A 101 -11.70 -2.55 -1.93
N SER A 102 -11.68 -1.29 -1.50
CA SER A 102 -12.53 -0.26 -2.10
C SER A 102 -12.22 -0.04 -3.58
N ALA A 103 -10.95 -0.11 -3.95
CA ALA A 103 -10.50 0.13 -5.33
C ALA A 103 -10.68 -1.08 -6.23
N THR A 104 -10.43 -2.30 -5.72
CA THR A 104 -10.43 -3.53 -6.53
C THR A 104 -11.69 -4.35 -6.38
N GLY A 105 -12.45 -4.17 -5.30
CA GLY A 105 -13.58 -5.01 -4.96
C GLY A 105 -13.20 -6.31 -4.26
N ASP A 106 -11.90 -6.59 -4.12
CA ASP A 106 -11.40 -7.87 -3.60
C ASP A 106 -10.50 -7.65 -2.39
N MET A 107 -10.51 -8.63 -1.48
CA MET A 107 -9.54 -8.67 -0.38
C MET A 107 -8.22 -9.26 -0.88
N PRO A 108 -7.07 -8.70 -0.46
CA PRO A 108 -5.79 -9.33 -0.74
C PRO A 108 -5.73 -10.76 -0.20
N GLN A 109 -5.11 -11.65 -0.95
CA GLN A 109 -4.99 -13.07 -0.62
C GLN A 109 -3.57 -13.42 -0.19
N GLY A 110 -3.41 -14.56 0.48
CA GLY A 110 -2.12 -15.02 0.98
C GLY A 110 -1.79 -14.41 2.33
N GLU A 111 -0.53 -14.52 2.73
CA GLU A 111 -0.07 -14.01 4.03
C GLU A 111 0.00 -12.49 4.04
N LEU A 112 -0.61 -11.87 5.04
CA LEU A 112 -0.54 -10.43 5.28
C LEU A 112 0.19 -10.19 6.59
N LEU A 113 1.22 -9.34 6.55
CA LEU A 113 1.96 -8.94 7.74
C LEU A 113 1.78 -7.45 7.99
N ASP A 114 1.62 -7.10 9.25
CA ASP A 114 1.50 -5.72 9.69
C ASP A 114 2.68 -5.37 10.59
N THR A 115 3.58 -4.51 10.11
CA THR A 115 4.76 -4.13 10.86
C THR A 115 4.42 -3.27 12.09
N MET A 116 3.27 -2.59 12.10
CA MET A 116 2.82 -1.85 13.27
C MET A 116 2.47 -2.80 14.43
N ILE A 117 1.80 -3.92 14.12
CA ILE A 117 1.49 -4.95 15.12
C ILE A 117 2.78 -5.63 15.58
N ALA A 118 3.66 -5.98 14.66
CA ALA A 118 4.95 -6.59 15.00
C ALA A 118 5.78 -5.69 15.92
N ALA A 119 5.82 -4.38 15.64
CA ALA A 119 6.52 -3.41 16.48
C ALA A 119 5.92 -3.34 17.89
N SER A 120 4.61 -3.42 18.03
CA SER A 120 3.94 -3.39 19.34
C SER A 120 4.23 -4.66 20.16
N VAL A 121 4.41 -5.79 19.51
CA VAL A 121 4.80 -7.05 20.17
C VAL A 121 6.25 -6.99 20.67
N ILE A 122 7.15 -6.37 19.90
CA ILE A 122 8.56 -6.23 20.27
C ILE A 122 8.75 -5.20 21.37
N ASP A 123 8.05 -4.09 21.30
CA ASP A 123 8.18 -2.99 22.26
C ASP A 123 6.79 -2.45 22.65
N GLU A 124 6.15 -3.15 23.57
CA GLU A 124 4.81 -2.79 24.08
C GLU A 124 4.80 -1.49 24.89
N THR A 125 5.97 -0.95 25.24
CA THR A 125 6.05 0.32 25.96
C THR A 125 6.01 1.54 25.02
N ARG A 126 6.08 1.33 23.73
CA ARG A 126 5.99 2.42 22.75
C ARG A 126 4.60 3.03 22.75
N MET A 127 4.58 4.34 22.81
CA MET A 127 3.33 5.09 22.75
C MET A 127 2.95 5.47 21.32
N ARG A 128 3.82 5.23 20.37
CA ARG A 128 3.64 5.65 18.98
C ARG A 128 4.21 4.61 18.02
N TYR A 129 3.36 4.05 17.19
CA TYR A 129 3.73 2.98 16.25
C TYR A 129 3.56 3.44 14.79
N SER A 130 4.07 4.65 14.49
CA SER A 130 4.18 5.12 13.11
C SER A 130 5.46 4.60 12.47
N LEU A 131 5.49 4.53 11.15
CA LEU A 131 6.69 4.09 10.42
C LEU A 131 7.89 4.99 10.74
N ASP A 132 7.68 6.30 10.80
CA ASP A 132 8.74 7.24 11.16
C ASP A 132 9.29 7.00 12.56
N SER A 133 8.42 6.74 13.53
CA SER A 133 8.82 6.43 14.90
C SER A 133 9.64 5.15 14.98
N ILE A 134 9.27 4.13 14.23
CA ILE A 134 9.98 2.84 14.20
C ILE A 134 11.32 2.97 13.50
N SER A 135 11.38 3.68 12.38
CA SER A 135 12.61 3.82 11.58
C SER A 135 13.71 4.63 12.26
N LYS A 136 13.36 5.45 13.26
CA LYS A 136 14.33 6.25 14.03
C LYS A 136 15.02 5.45 15.15
N ASP A 137 14.51 4.30 15.47
CA ASP A 137 15.06 3.43 16.48
C ASP A 137 15.95 2.38 15.85
#